data_3977b0bac172d43ada83b0c99401b859
#
_entry.id   3977b0bac172d43ada83b0c99401b859
#
_cell.length_a   1.000
_cell.length_b   1.000
_cell.length_c   1.000
_cell.angle_alpha   90.00
_cell.angle_beta   90.00
_cell.angle_gamma   90.00
#
_symmetry.space_group_name_H-M   'P 1'
#
loop_
_entity.id
_entity.type
_entity.pdbx_description
1 polymer ?
#
loop_
_entity_poly.entity_id
_entity_poly.type
_entity_poly.pdbx_seq_one_letter_code
_entity_poly.pdbx_strand_id
1 'polypeptide(L)'
;DDLIGKFASEDIINENTGEIWIEAGDELTWEVDGKTGDVTGGTLKTLLDNGITDIETLDIDNVTVGPFIRNTMVADKNFTRNTALMDIYRVMRPGEPPTVEAASALFESLFFDADRYDLSAVGRVKMNMRLDLDAEDTQRTLRKEDIVGVVRELVELRDGRGEVDDI
;
A
#
# COMPACT_ATOMS: atom_id res chain seq x y z
N ASP A 1 10.64 -23.13 -4.90
CA ASP A 1 11.75 -22.21 -4.56
C ASP A 1 11.43 -20.75 -4.92
N ASP A 2 10.62 -20.51 -5.96
CA ASP A 2 10.37 -19.13 -6.48
C ASP A 2 9.47 -18.26 -5.57
N LEU A 3 8.83 -18.83 -4.57
CA LEU A 3 7.96 -18.12 -3.63
C LEU A 3 8.65 -17.74 -2.32
N ILE A 4 9.79 -18.31 -2.02
CA ILE A 4 10.53 -18.04 -0.76
C ILE A 4 11.01 -16.59 -0.77
N GLY A 5 10.70 -15.85 0.30
CA GLY A 5 11.07 -14.43 0.43
C GLY A 5 10.17 -13.46 -0.34
N LYS A 6 9.11 -13.95 -1.01
CA LYS A 6 8.02 -13.10 -1.49
C LYS A 6 7.03 -12.80 -0.38
N PHE A 7 6.15 -11.84 -0.60
CA PHE A 7 5.15 -11.40 0.36
C PHE A 7 3.74 -11.67 -0.19
N ALA A 8 2.84 -12.15 0.66
CA ALA A 8 1.45 -12.35 0.29
C ALA A 8 0.78 -11.01 -0.06
N SER A 9 -0.05 -10.97 -1.12
CA SER A 9 -0.77 -9.77 -1.52
C SER A 9 -2.07 -9.55 -0.74
N GLU A 10 -2.66 -10.64 -0.20
CA GLU A 10 -3.93 -10.64 0.52
C GLU A 10 -3.91 -11.64 1.68
N ASP A 11 -4.90 -11.50 2.57
CA ASP A 11 -5.11 -12.45 3.67
C ASP A 11 -5.58 -13.79 3.11
N ILE A 12 -4.92 -14.87 3.52
CA ILE A 12 -5.32 -16.23 3.18
C ILE A 12 -5.98 -16.85 4.41
N ILE A 13 -7.28 -17.10 4.29
CA ILE A 13 -8.13 -17.54 5.39
C ILE A 13 -8.70 -18.95 5.14
N ASN A 14 -8.96 -19.65 6.21
CA ASN A 14 -9.77 -20.87 6.16
C ASN A 14 -11.25 -20.51 6.00
N GLU A 15 -11.82 -20.76 4.84
CA GLU A 15 -13.23 -20.42 4.54
C GLU A 15 -14.24 -21.09 5.49
N ASN A 16 -13.88 -22.21 6.10
CA ASN A 16 -14.77 -22.95 7.01
C ASN A 16 -14.70 -22.47 8.46
N THR A 17 -13.53 -22.04 8.91
CA THR A 17 -13.29 -21.65 10.31
C THR A 17 -13.10 -20.16 10.50
N GLY A 18 -12.78 -19.42 9.44
CA GLY A 18 -12.40 -18.01 9.48
C GLY A 18 -10.99 -17.77 10.07
N GLU A 19 -10.21 -18.82 10.29
CA GLU A 19 -8.84 -18.72 10.76
C GLU A 19 -7.95 -18.13 9.67
N ILE A 20 -7.17 -17.10 10.02
CA ILE A 20 -6.20 -16.49 9.11
C ILE A 20 -4.91 -17.32 9.19
N TRP A 21 -4.50 -17.89 8.06
CA TRP A 21 -3.23 -18.62 7.96
C TRP A 21 -2.06 -17.70 7.63
N ILE A 22 -2.29 -16.70 6.79
CA ILE A 22 -1.30 -15.70 6.39
C ILE A 22 -2.02 -14.36 6.23
N GLU A 23 -1.43 -13.29 6.77
CA GLU A 23 -1.91 -11.92 6.58
C GLU A 23 -1.29 -11.27 5.35
N ALA A 24 -1.99 -10.31 4.75
CA ALA A 24 -1.46 -9.52 3.65
C ALA A 24 -0.14 -8.82 4.05
N GLY A 25 0.88 -8.98 3.24
CA GLY A 25 2.22 -8.46 3.51
C GLY A 25 3.13 -9.38 4.33
N ASP A 26 2.66 -10.56 4.76
CA ASP A 26 3.52 -11.54 5.40
C ASP A 26 4.51 -12.16 4.40
N GLU A 27 5.71 -12.43 4.89
CA GLU A 27 6.75 -13.10 4.10
C GLU A 27 6.45 -14.59 3.97
N LEU A 28 6.58 -15.10 2.76
CA LEU A 28 6.46 -16.52 2.46
C LEU A 28 7.77 -17.23 2.83
N THR A 29 7.70 -18.02 3.89
CA THR A 29 8.85 -18.68 4.48
C THR A 29 8.77 -20.21 4.36
N TRP A 30 9.94 -20.82 4.41
CA TRP A 30 10.11 -22.27 4.37
C TRP A 30 11.15 -22.66 5.42
N GLU A 31 10.73 -23.42 6.42
CA GLU A 31 11.63 -23.87 7.46
C GLU A 31 12.05 -25.33 7.21
N VAL A 32 13.35 -25.57 7.20
CA VAL A 32 13.92 -26.89 6.98
C VAL A 32 14.82 -27.31 8.16
N ASP A 33 14.78 -28.57 8.51
CA ASP A 33 15.76 -29.15 9.44
C ASP A 33 17.14 -29.14 8.79
N GLY A 34 18.07 -28.42 9.39
CA GLY A 34 19.46 -28.29 8.90
C GLY A 34 20.27 -29.60 8.86
N LYS A 35 19.74 -30.69 9.45
CA LYS A 35 20.42 -32.01 9.48
C LYS A 35 19.81 -32.96 8.46
N THR A 36 18.50 -33.00 8.34
CA THR A 36 17.79 -33.97 7.48
C THR A 36 17.40 -33.35 6.13
N GLY A 37 17.29 -32.01 6.05
CA GLY A 37 16.77 -31.31 4.88
C GLY A 37 15.25 -31.38 4.75
N ASP A 38 14.57 -31.99 5.75
CA ASP A 38 13.11 -32.09 5.74
C ASP A 38 12.45 -30.76 6.08
N VAL A 39 11.30 -30.51 5.48
CA VAL A 39 10.51 -29.31 5.77
C VAL A 39 9.78 -29.45 7.09
N THR A 40 10.12 -28.59 8.04
CA THR A 40 9.58 -28.64 9.40
C THR A 40 8.50 -27.60 9.66
N GLY A 41 8.47 -26.50 8.91
CA GLY A 41 7.54 -25.40 9.14
C GLY A 41 7.57 -24.33 8.05
N GLY A 42 7.11 -23.14 8.43
CA GLY A 42 7.00 -21.98 7.56
C GLY A 42 5.59 -21.77 6.99
N THR A 43 5.35 -20.56 6.46
CA THR A 43 4.06 -20.16 5.91
C THR A 43 3.68 -21.02 4.70
N LEU A 44 4.63 -21.32 3.82
CA LEU A 44 4.40 -22.16 2.64
C LEU A 44 3.99 -23.59 3.00
N LYS A 45 4.57 -24.15 4.07
CA LYS A 45 4.13 -25.49 4.54
C LYS A 45 2.69 -25.47 5.03
N THR A 46 2.31 -24.46 5.81
CA THR A 46 0.94 -24.28 6.29
C THR A 46 -0.05 -24.25 5.13
N LEU A 47 0.26 -23.52 4.07
CA LEU A 47 -0.61 -23.43 2.88
C LEU A 47 -0.72 -24.77 2.15
N LEU A 48 0.39 -25.43 1.90
CA LEU A 48 0.40 -26.74 1.23
C LEU A 48 -0.34 -27.80 2.02
N ASP A 49 -0.16 -27.86 3.34
CA ASP A 49 -0.86 -28.81 4.22
C ASP A 49 -2.38 -28.58 4.20
N ASN A 50 -2.84 -27.37 3.89
CA ASN A 50 -4.24 -27.00 3.72
C ASN A 50 -4.73 -27.00 2.26
N GLY A 51 -3.90 -27.48 1.33
CA GLY A 51 -4.26 -27.68 -0.09
C GLY A 51 -4.25 -26.40 -0.93
N ILE A 52 -3.67 -25.32 -0.44
CA ILE A 52 -3.48 -24.07 -1.21
C ILE A 52 -2.23 -24.22 -2.07
N THR A 53 -2.41 -24.17 -3.38
CA THR A 53 -1.32 -24.35 -4.37
C THR A 53 -1.01 -23.08 -5.15
N ASP A 54 -1.94 -22.15 -5.17
CA ASP A 54 -1.83 -20.89 -5.90
C ASP A 54 -1.98 -19.72 -4.92
N ILE A 55 -1.04 -18.78 -4.97
CA ILE A 55 -0.99 -17.64 -4.07
C ILE A 55 -0.65 -16.39 -4.88
N GLU A 56 -1.39 -15.31 -4.67
CA GLU A 56 -1.03 -14.01 -5.19
C GLU A 56 0.06 -13.38 -4.31
N THR A 57 1.12 -12.88 -4.94
CA THR A 57 2.25 -12.25 -4.25
C THR A 57 2.43 -10.81 -4.68
N LEU A 58 2.94 -9.98 -3.76
CA LEU A 58 3.35 -8.61 -4.10
C LEU A 58 4.53 -8.67 -5.07
N ASP A 59 4.46 -7.87 -6.14
CA ASP A 59 5.58 -7.67 -7.05
C ASP A 59 6.57 -6.67 -6.44
N ILE A 60 7.57 -7.20 -5.75
CA ILE A 60 8.60 -6.39 -5.08
C ILE A 60 9.97 -6.75 -5.64
N ASP A 61 10.65 -5.77 -6.19
CA ASP A 61 12.06 -5.89 -6.53
C ASP A 61 12.93 -5.73 -5.28
N ASN A 62 13.21 -6.85 -4.63
CA ASN A 62 14.05 -6.89 -3.42
C ASN A 62 15.55 -6.65 -3.69
N VAL A 63 15.97 -6.70 -4.96
CA VAL A 63 17.39 -6.56 -5.33
C VAL A 63 17.78 -5.10 -5.48
N THR A 64 16.94 -4.30 -6.15
CA THR A 64 17.25 -2.91 -6.48
C THR A 64 16.48 -1.90 -5.64
N VAL A 65 15.24 -2.19 -5.25
CA VAL A 65 14.36 -1.22 -4.56
C VAL A 65 14.11 -1.59 -3.11
N GLY A 66 13.62 -2.79 -2.83
CA GLY A 66 13.22 -3.23 -1.51
C GLY A 66 11.73 -2.99 -1.18
N PRO A 67 11.23 -3.59 -0.08
CA PRO A 67 9.81 -3.66 0.25
C PRO A 67 9.31 -2.43 1.06
N PHE A 68 9.61 -1.20 0.64
CA PHE A 68 9.34 0.00 1.45
C PHE A 68 7.85 0.25 1.69
N ILE A 69 7.01 0.09 0.66
CA ILE A 69 5.56 0.28 0.80
C ILE A 69 4.97 -0.81 1.69
N ARG A 70 5.37 -2.07 1.48
CA ARG A 70 4.98 -3.18 2.35
C ARG A 70 5.33 -2.90 3.81
N ASN A 71 6.55 -2.47 4.09
CA ASN A 71 6.99 -2.15 5.45
C ASN A 71 6.21 -1.00 6.06
N THR A 72 5.84 -0.01 5.26
CA THR A 72 4.98 1.10 5.69
C THR A 72 3.58 0.59 6.05
N MET A 73 2.99 -0.28 5.23
CA MET A 73 1.66 -0.85 5.48
C MET A 73 1.64 -1.75 6.73
N VAL A 74 2.67 -2.56 6.94
CA VAL A 74 2.79 -3.39 8.16
C VAL A 74 2.97 -2.55 9.42
N ALA A 75 3.64 -1.41 9.32
CA ALA A 75 3.79 -0.48 10.44
C ALA A 75 2.51 0.35 10.72
N ASP A 76 1.58 0.42 9.77
CA ASP A 76 0.30 1.11 9.93
C ASP A 76 -0.60 0.33 10.90
N LYS A 77 -1.21 1.06 11.83
CA LYS A 77 -2.16 0.52 12.81
C LYS A 77 -3.60 0.48 12.30
N ASN A 78 -3.84 1.03 11.11
CA ASN A 78 -5.15 1.19 10.52
C ASN A 78 -5.39 0.13 9.45
N PHE A 79 -6.13 -0.92 9.80
CA PHE A 79 -6.44 -2.03 8.90
C PHE A 79 -7.70 -1.80 8.05
N THR A 80 -8.46 -0.73 8.31
CA THR A 80 -9.66 -0.42 7.55
C THR A 80 -9.70 1.04 7.10
N ARG A 81 -10.42 1.29 6.00
CA ARG A 81 -10.66 2.65 5.50
C ARG A 81 -11.23 3.58 6.58
N ASN A 82 -12.16 3.10 7.38
CA ASN A 82 -12.81 3.92 8.39
C ASN A 82 -11.88 4.29 9.54
N THR A 83 -11.03 3.36 10.00
CA THR A 83 -10.03 3.65 11.04
C THR A 83 -8.98 4.64 10.53
N ALA A 84 -8.52 4.49 9.30
CA ALA A 84 -7.58 5.43 8.68
C ALA A 84 -8.18 6.84 8.54
N LEU A 85 -9.44 6.96 8.10
CA LEU A 85 -10.13 8.25 8.00
C LEU A 85 -10.27 8.93 9.37
N MET A 86 -10.62 8.16 10.41
CA MET A 86 -10.74 8.71 11.78
C MET A 86 -9.38 9.16 12.33
N ASP A 87 -8.31 8.46 12.03
CA ASP A 87 -6.97 8.87 12.45
C ASP A 87 -6.49 10.12 11.72
N ILE A 88 -6.73 10.23 10.41
CA ILE A 88 -6.48 11.46 9.64
C ILE A 88 -7.27 12.63 10.25
N TYR A 89 -8.55 12.41 10.59
CA TYR A 89 -9.38 13.43 11.21
C TYR A 89 -8.81 13.90 12.55
N ARG A 90 -8.36 12.99 13.43
CA ARG A 90 -7.76 13.33 14.72
C ARG A 90 -6.51 14.18 14.58
N VAL A 91 -5.69 13.90 13.57
CA VAL A 91 -4.48 14.69 13.28
C VAL A 91 -4.84 16.08 12.77
N MET A 92 -5.83 16.19 11.89
CA MET A 92 -6.24 17.44 11.27
C MET A 92 -7.09 18.33 12.20
N ARG A 93 -7.84 17.72 13.11
CA ARG A 93 -8.73 18.39 14.08
C ARG A 93 -8.56 17.83 15.49
N PRO A 94 -7.45 18.14 16.12
CA PRO A 94 -7.16 17.67 17.49
C PRO A 94 -8.21 18.20 18.48
N GLY A 95 -8.72 17.29 19.33
CA GLY A 95 -9.71 17.63 20.35
C GLY A 95 -11.17 17.46 19.93
N GLU A 96 -11.47 17.25 18.64
CA GLU A 96 -12.82 16.92 18.18
C GLU A 96 -13.01 15.39 18.10
N PRO A 97 -14.10 14.83 18.62
CA PRO A 97 -14.38 13.41 18.49
C PRO A 97 -14.71 13.07 17.02
N PRO A 98 -13.99 12.12 16.40
CA PRO A 98 -14.24 11.77 15.01
C PRO A 98 -15.53 10.94 14.87
N THR A 99 -16.32 11.25 13.83
CA THR A 99 -17.33 10.34 13.29
C THR A 99 -16.89 9.93 11.88
N VAL A 100 -17.32 8.78 11.39
CA VAL A 100 -16.95 8.29 10.06
C VAL A 100 -17.40 9.28 8.98
N GLU A 101 -18.59 9.84 9.13
CA GLU A 101 -19.17 10.81 8.21
C GLU A 101 -18.36 12.12 8.17
N ALA A 102 -18.04 12.68 9.34
CA ALA A 102 -17.24 13.90 9.43
C ALA A 102 -15.81 13.70 8.91
N ALA A 103 -15.21 12.55 9.22
CA ALA A 103 -13.88 12.19 8.76
C ALA A 103 -13.83 11.98 7.23
N SER A 104 -14.84 11.32 6.66
CA SER A 104 -14.96 11.14 5.21
C SER A 104 -15.16 12.48 4.50
N ALA A 105 -16.05 13.35 5.01
CA ALA A 105 -16.28 14.67 4.44
C ALA A 105 -15.05 15.56 4.51
N LEU A 106 -14.30 15.52 5.62
CA LEU A 106 -13.03 16.26 5.72
C LEU A 106 -12.02 15.75 4.70
N PHE A 107 -11.81 14.44 4.62
CA PHE A 107 -10.85 13.84 3.71
C PHE A 107 -11.18 14.17 2.24
N GLU A 108 -12.46 14.04 1.86
CA GLU A 108 -12.92 14.39 0.51
C GLU A 108 -12.64 15.87 0.18
N SER A 109 -12.88 16.75 1.16
CA SER A 109 -12.68 18.19 0.97
C SER A 109 -11.21 18.63 0.85
N LEU A 110 -10.25 17.79 1.26
CA LEU A 110 -8.83 18.17 1.24
C LEU A 110 -8.28 18.28 -0.17
N PHE A 111 -8.63 17.34 -1.07
CA PHE A 111 -7.98 17.21 -2.38
C PHE A 111 -8.94 16.84 -3.53
N PHE A 112 -10.15 16.38 -3.22
CA PHE A 112 -11.06 15.78 -4.18
C PHE A 112 -12.30 16.64 -4.48
N ASP A 113 -12.57 17.65 -3.68
CA ASP A 113 -13.70 18.57 -3.83
C ASP A 113 -13.27 19.80 -4.64
N ALA A 114 -13.88 19.99 -5.81
CA ALA A 114 -13.56 21.10 -6.72
C ALA A 114 -13.91 22.50 -6.15
N ASP A 115 -14.79 22.59 -5.17
CA ASP A 115 -15.13 23.86 -4.50
C ASP A 115 -14.08 24.26 -3.47
N ARG A 116 -13.23 23.33 -3.04
CA ARG A 116 -12.26 23.53 -1.96
C ARG A 116 -10.80 23.34 -2.38
N TYR A 117 -10.55 22.61 -3.45
CA TYR A 117 -9.21 22.32 -3.95
C TYR A 117 -9.11 22.61 -5.44
N ASP A 118 -8.07 23.31 -5.83
CA ASP A 118 -7.79 23.64 -7.21
C ASP A 118 -6.29 23.58 -7.50
N LEU A 119 -5.89 22.55 -8.23
CA LEU A 119 -4.51 22.37 -8.68
C LEU A 119 -4.08 23.41 -9.73
N SER A 120 -5.04 24.08 -10.37
CA SER A 120 -4.90 24.87 -11.59
C SER A 120 -4.56 24.03 -12.84
N ALA A 121 -4.82 24.58 -14.02
CA ALA A 121 -4.45 23.90 -15.27
C ALA A 121 -2.92 23.72 -15.41
N VAL A 122 -2.16 24.75 -15.00
CA VAL A 122 -0.69 24.69 -15.01
C VAL A 122 -0.15 23.64 -14.05
N GLY A 123 -0.73 23.57 -12.84
CA GLY A 123 -0.38 22.54 -11.86
C GLY A 123 -0.67 21.13 -12.38
N ARG A 124 -1.84 20.93 -13.04
CA ARG A 124 -2.19 19.65 -13.67
C ARG A 124 -1.20 19.25 -14.75
N VAL A 125 -0.85 20.15 -15.67
CA VAL A 125 0.13 19.86 -16.73
C VAL A 125 1.50 19.48 -16.12
N LYS A 126 1.98 20.25 -15.14
CA LYS A 126 3.25 19.93 -14.47
C LYS A 126 3.23 18.59 -13.76
N MET A 127 2.13 18.28 -13.07
CA MET A 127 1.97 16.99 -12.39
C MET A 127 1.96 15.84 -13.39
N ASN A 128 1.20 15.96 -14.48
CA ASN A 128 1.17 14.97 -15.55
C ASN A 128 2.57 14.70 -16.12
N MET A 129 3.31 15.77 -16.42
CA MET A 129 4.68 15.64 -16.94
C MET A 129 5.63 14.98 -15.95
N ARG A 130 5.51 15.33 -14.66
CA ARG A 130 6.42 14.82 -13.62
C ARG A 130 6.16 13.36 -13.27
N LEU A 131 4.89 12.98 -13.21
CA LEU A 131 4.46 11.66 -12.76
C LEU A 131 4.10 10.70 -13.90
N ASP A 132 4.32 11.12 -15.15
CA ASP A 132 3.94 10.37 -16.36
C ASP A 132 2.46 9.94 -16.35
N LEU A 133 1.59 10.94 -16.18
CA LEU A 133 0.15 10.76 -16.11
C LEU A 133 -0.55 11.38 -17.33
N ASP A 134 -1.74 10.87 -17.63
CA ASP A 134 -2.56 11.24 -18.79
C ASP A 134 -3.86 11.98 -18.44
N ALA A 135 -3.93 12.60 -17.25
CA ALA A 135 -5.12 13.35 -16.86
C ALA A 135 -5.38 14.53 -17.79
N GLU A 136 -6.65 14.80 -18.07
CA GLU A 136 -7.05 15.98 -18.84
C GLU A 136 -6.67 17.27 -18.09
N ASP A 137 -6.30 18.32 -18.81
CA ASP A 137 -5.94 19.62 -18.24
C ASP A 137 -7.08 20.27 -17.45
N THR A 138 -8.31 19.86 -17.72
CA THR A 138 -9.52 20.25 -17.00
C THR A 138 -9.69 19.58 -15.64
N GLN A 139 -8.96 18.50 -15.38
CA GLN A 139 -8.98 17.78 -14.11
C GLN A 139 -8.20 18.54 -13.04
N ARG A 140 -8.87 19.37 -12.26
CA ARG A 140 -8.26 20.31 -11.32
C ARG A 140 -8.22 19.83 -9.87
N THR A 141 -8.92 18.74 -9.55
CA THR A 141 -8.80 18.02 -8.28
C THR A 141 -7.84 16.84 -8.43
N LEU A 142 -7.34 16.31 -7.32
CA LEU A 142 -6.52 15.09 -7.35
C LEU A 142 -7.36 13.87 -7.71
N ARG A 143 -6.72 12.89 -8.31
CA ARG A 143 -7.21 11.52 -8.54
C ARG A 143 -6.40 10.54 -7.68
N LYS A 144 -6.86 9.32 -7.55
CA LYS A 144 -6.11 8.25 -6.85
C LYS A 144 -4.78 7.97 -7.54
N GLU A 145 -4.77 7.99 -8.87
CA GLU A 145 -3.59 7.78 -9.71
C GLU A 145 -2.50 8.82 -9.44
N ASP A 146 -2.90 10.06 -9.18
CA ASP A 146 -1.97 11.15 -8.83
C ASP A 146 -1.24 10.83 -7.52
N ILE A 147 -1.97 10.34 -6.50
CA ILE A 147 -1.38 9.96 -5.21
C ILE A 147 -0.44 8.77 -5.37
N VAL A 148 -0.85 7.74 -6.11
CA VAL A 148 0.00 6.57 -6.41
C VAL A 148 1.25 6.99 -7.18
N GLY A 149 1.11 7.91 -8.15
CA GLY A 149 2.24 8.48 -8.90
C GLY A 149 3.25 9.19 -8.00
N VAL A 150 2.77 10.00 -7.05
CA VAL A 150 3.64 10.68 -6.06
C VAL A 150 4.39 9.66 -5.19
N VAL A 151 3.70 8.63 -4.70
CA VAL A 151 4.33 7.58 -3.87
C VAL A 151 5.40 6.83 -4.68
N ARG A 152 5.11 6.49 -5.94
CA ARG A 152 6.08 5.86 -6.85
C ARG A 152 7.33 6.74 -7.02
N GLU A 153 7.15 8.01 -7.31
CA GLU A 153 8.26 8.97 -7.48
C GLU A 153 9.10 9.10 -6.22
N LEU A 154 8.48 9.12 -5.03
CA LEU A 154 9.20 9.17 -3.76
C LEU A 154 10.07 7.92 -3.52
N VAL A 155 9.58 6.74 -3.89
CA VAL A 155 10.35 5.50 -3.79
C VAL A 155 11.53 5.52 -4.77
N GLU A 156 11.32 5.98 -6.00
CA GLU A 156 12.38 6.10 -7.01
C GLU A 156 13.46 7.10 -6.59
N LEU A 157 13.07 8.26 -6.06
CA LEU A 157 14.02 9.25 -5.53
C LEU A 157 14.83 8.69 -4.35
N ARG A 158 14.24 7.90 -3.49
CA ARG A 158 14.96 7.22 -2.40
C ARG A 158 16.04 6.28 -2.92
N ASP A 159 15.79 5.63 -4.05
CA ASP A 159 16.76 4.75 -4.71
C ASP A 159 17.79 5.48 -5.55
N GLY A 160 17.79 6.81 -5.53
CA GLY A 160 18.69 7.65 -6.29
C GLY A 160 18.34 7.74 -7.77
N ARG A 161 17.11 7.39 -8.15
CA ARG A 161 16.57 7.55 -9.50
C ARG A 161 15.71 8.80 -9.56
N GLY A 162 15.85 9.56 -10.63
CA GLY A 162 15.16 10.84 -10.80
C GLY A 162 15.89 12.03 -10.14
N GLU A 163 15.27 13.18 -10.22
CA GLU A 163 15.80 14.44 -9.69
C GLU A 163 14.76 15.09 -8.76
N VAL A 164 15.24 15.75 -7.72
CA VAL A 164 14.37 16.55 -6.83
C VAL A 164 14.04 17.86 -7.55
N ASP A 165 12.77 18.26 -7.49
CA ASP A 165 12.37 19.55 -8.07
C ASP A 165 13.01 20.71 -7.30
N ASP A 166 13.65 21.62 -8.04
CA ASP A 166 14.04 22.92 -7.50
C ASP A 166 12.80 23.79 -7.35
N ILE A 167 12.69 24.45 -6.23
CA ILE A 167 11.59 25.38 -5.92
C ILE A 167 11.78 26.70 -6.66
#